data_e6536e22c8e489a89b95e963768c4c27
#
_entry.id   e6536e22c8e489a89b95e963768c4c27
#
_cell.length_a   1.000
_cell.length_b   1.000
_cell.length_c   1.000
_cell.angle_alpha   90.00
_cell.angle_beta   90.00
_cell.angle_gamma   90.00
#
_symmetry.space_group_name_H-M   'P 1'
#
loop_
_entity.id
_entity.type
_entity.pdbx_description
1 polymer ?
#
loop_
_entity_poly.entity_id
_entity_poly.type
_entity_poly.pdbx_seq_one_letter_code
_entity_poly.pdbx_strand_id
1 'polypeptide(L)'
;MNLSGRPAFIQRDLFRRSWLLPADHGRFAARNRINRDGGETISMAYGGEVSYGPPFFVHTFDWYFPAKEYFDKHPEFYAVKNGKRVPGNKSQLCLTNPGMRREMLRKLKKFITDAKIQAAERNTVPPLIYDISINDTYNPCECQSCQALAKQEKSESGPVIDLINEMTNGIREEHPDIYISTLAYYHTEEPPRNLRPGANVIIRLCDTRTNQAQPFSAPENRHFQQLVSSWARIAENLGIWDYSITYHDAVGPYPHESTLVENIRFLRENHVKFMFFEHENIENADMHTMNVWLEAKLMENPGADYAGLLNTFMTLYYQEAAPEITAYRELIRKSVGKHRPYLDWFALPAQFTHIDLETAVKAQALFDQAESQTTGRILNRVRRARLNLDRICNIRSRLLIQEHVAGGGSVKSFPLNIDSIAQRARDTWLHALDSQFQQQYTEKYRKDAEKEFAANRNLPLLLEEPAEFGGQVYYDYNPIRKLNIKYQHHKRVADPEAESGYAVKVEADKKPAFYQLPLVNGMYYITPRRNVPGTPLVAPKIPGPGYHWYQVNHIRVSHDAYLYVPGDWTIQFPLKATNAGEGTECQVWLRLKFTGPAYPHGKTDEPNAIYLERMILLKQ
;
A
#
# COMPACT_ATOMS: atom_id res chain seq x y z
N MET A 1 -14.49 -3.82 -40.88
CA MET A 1 -13.09 -4.09 -40.50
C MET A 1 -13.10 -5.33 -39.61
N ASN A 2 -12.66 -6.49 -40.11
CA ASN A 2 -12.58 -7.69 -39.29
C ASN A 2 -11.25 -7.65 -38.55
N LEU A 3 -11.27 -7.23 -37.29
CA LEU A 3 -10.11 -7.30 -36.38
C LEU A 3 -10.21 -8.61 -35.63
N SER A 4 -9.27 -9.52 -35.86
CA SER A 4 -9.08 -10.74 -35.04
C SER A 4 -7.78 -10.62 -34.27
N GLY A 5 -7.83 -10.92 -32.98
CA GLY A 5 -6.64 -10.90 -32.12
C GLY A 5 -6.93 -11.64 -30.82
N ARG A 6 -5.88 -12.19 -30.22
CA ARG A 6 -5.95 -12.77 -28.87
C ARG A 6 -5.21 -11.83 -27.90
N PRO A 7 -5.85 -11.40 -26.79
CA PRO A 7 -5.16 -10.63 -25.77
C PRO A 7 -3.91 -11.36 -25.22
N ALA A 8 -2.90 -10.59 -24.84
CA ALA A 8 -1.64 -11.16 -24.37
C ALA A 8 -1.77 -11.89 -23.02
N PHE A 9 -2.71 -11.45 -22.19
CA PHE A 9 -2.99 -12.04 -20.87
C PHE A 9 -4.39 -12.67 -20.85
N ILE A 10 -4.51 -13.80 -20.18
CA ILE A 10 -5.79 -14.53 -20.02
C ILE A 10 -6.71 -13.76 -19.08
N GLN A 11 -6.22 -13.38 -17.90
CA GLN A 11 -6.93 -12.48 -17.00
C GLN A 11 -6.38 -11.07 -17.13
N ARG A 12 -7.29 -10.13 -17.25
CA ARG A 12 -7.05 -8.68 -17.32
C ARG A 12 -8.02 -8.02 -16.35
N ASP A 13 -7.58 -7.90 -15.09
CA ASP A 13 -8.39 -7.45 -13.97
C ASP A 13 -7.92 -6.07 -13.51
N LEU A 14 -8.88 -5.16 -13.38
CA LEU A 14 -8.70 -3.88 -12.75
C LEU A 14 -9.52 -3.89 -11.46
N PHE A 15 -8.89 -4.06 -10.31
CA PHE A 15 -9.61 -4.12 -9.05
C PHE A 15 -10.00 -2.71 -8.58
N ARG A 16 -11.09 -2.21 -9.15
CA ARG A 16 -11.77 -1.01 -8.70
C ARG A 16 -12.92 -1.41 -7.78
N ARG A 17 -13.21 -0.62 -6.76
CA ARG A 17 -14.34 -0.95 -5.86
C ARG A 17 -15.66 -0.94 -6.64
N SER A 18 -16.36 -2.08 -6.69
CA SER A 18 -17.58 -2.28 -7.47
C SER A 18 -18.69 -1.26 -7.17
N TRP A 19 -18.82 -0.87 -5.89
CA TRP A 19 -19.79 0.14 -5.45
C TRP A 19 -19.44 1.58 -5.84
N LEU A 20 -18.25 1.81 -6.40
CA LEU A 20 -17.81 3.10 -6.99
C LEU A 20 -17.88 3.10 -8.50
N LEU A 21 -18.15 1.95 -9.12
CA LEU A 21 -18.17 1.85 -10.58
C LEU A 21 -19.46 2.49 -11.13
N PRO A 22 -19.37 3.23 -12.25
CA PRO A 22 -20.53 3.68 -12.99
C PRO A 22 -21.43 2.50 -13.41
N ALA A 23 -22.71 2.74 -13.55
CA ALA A 23 -23.67 1.70 -13.97
C ALA A 23 -23.33 1.03 -15.32
N ASP A 24 -22.51 1.68 -16.15
CA ASP A 24 -22.07 1.17 -17.45
C ASP A 24 -20.66 0.57 -17.45
N HIS A 25 -20.10 0.26 -16.28
CA HIS A 25 -18.74 -0.28 -16.14
C HIS A 25 -18.49 -1.51 -17.03
N GLY A 26 -19.48 -2.37 -17.21
CA GLY A 26 -19.38 -3.53 -18.10
C GLY A 26 -19.14 -3.15 -19.57
N ARG A 27 -19.73 -2.03 -20.04
CA ARG A 27 -19.44 -1.50 -21.39
C ARG A 27 -18.03 -0.94 -21.49
N PHE A 28 -17.56 -0.25 -20.45
CA PHE A 28 -16.18 0.22 -20.39
C PHE A 28 -15.21 -0.97 -20.45
N ALA A 29 -15.44 -1.99 -19.63
CA ALA A 29 -14.63 -3.19 -19.60
C ALA A 29 -14.60 -3.88 -20.98
N ALA A 30 -15.76 -4.10 -21.61
CA ALA A 30 -15.86 -4.71 -22.94
C ALA A 30 -15.09 -3.93 -24.01
N ARG A 31 -15.25 -2.60 -24.06
CA ARG A 31 -14.54 -1.72 -25.01
C ARG A 31 -13.03 -1.73 -24.82
N ASN A 32 -12.56 -1.98 -23.61
CA ASN A 32 -11.15 -2.00 -23.27
C ASN A 32 -10.60 -3.42 -23.06
N ARG A 33 -11.35 -4.45 -23.42
CA ARG A 33 -10.95 -5.87 -23.34
C ARG A 33 -10.61 -6.34 -21.92
N ILE A 34 -11.15 -5.68 -20.90
CA ILE A 34 -11.10 -6.11 -19.51
C ILE A 34 -12.11 -7.23 -19.32
N ASN A 35 -11.74 -8.31 -18.66
CA ASN A 35 -12.64 -9.44 -18.40
C ASN A 35 -12.95 -9.67 -16.91
N ARG A 36 -12.43 -8.79 -16.02
CA ARG A 36 -12.79 -8.72 -14.60
C ARG A 36 -12.55 -7.29 -14.09
N ASP A 37 -13.44 -6.74 -13.29
CA ASP A 37 -13.35 -5.36 -12.80
C ASP A 37 -14.01 -5.23 -11.41
N GLY A 38 -13.31 -4.64 -10.45
CA GLY A 38 -13.82 -4.43 -9.11
C GLY A 38 -14.08 -5.71 -8.30
N GLY A 39 -13.38 -6.80 -8.63
CA GLY A 39 -13.68 -8.11 -8.06
C GLY A 39 -14.93 -8.77 -8.66
N GLU A 40 -15.66 -8.07 -9.49
CA GLU A 40 -16.86 -8.55 -10.19
C GLU A 40 -16.51 -9.28 -11.48
N THR A 41 -17.29 -10.29 -11.82
CA THR A 41 -17.21 -10.92 -13.13
C THR A 41 -17.91 -10.04 -14.16
N ILE A 42 -17.22 -9.71 -15.23
CA ILE A 42 -17.86 -9.01 -16.36
C ILE A 42 -18.83 -9.97 -17.04
N SER A 43 -20.05 -9.51 -17.29
CA SER A 43 -21.08 -10.31 -17.95
C SER A 43 -20.58 -10.92 -19.27
N MET A 44 -20.98 -12.16 -19.54
CA MET A 44 -20.71 -12.86 -20.81
C MET A 44 -21.16 -12.05 -22.04
N ALA A 45 -22.24 -11.28 -21.93
CA ALA A 45 -22.68 -10.35 -22.98
C ALA A 45 -21.62 -9.30 -23.34
N TYR A 46 -20.67 -9.05 -22.43
CA TYR A 46 -19.53 -8.14 -22.60
C TYR A 46 -18.19 -8.87 -22.76
N GLY A 47 -18.19 -10.19 -22.94
CA GLY A 47 -16.98 -10.98 -23.16
C GLY A 47 -16.21 -11.29 -21.87
N GLY A 48 -16.85 -11.21 -20.71
CA GLY A 48 -16.26 -11.61 -19.44
C GLY A 48 -16.29 -13.12 -19.26
N GLU A 49 -15.12 -13.76 -19.11
CA GLU A 49 -15.01 -15.21 -19.01
C GLU A 49 -14.27 -15.68 -17.76
N VAL A 50 -13.56 -14.78 -17.06
CA VAL A 50 -12.78 -15.11 -15.88
C VAL A 50 -13.59 -14.83 -14.61
N SER A 51 -13.97 -15.90 -13.91
CA SER A 51 -14.71 -15.80 -12.66
C SER A 51 -14.10 -16.68 -11.57
N TYR A 52 -14.14 -16.19 -10.32
CA TYR A 52 -13.77 -16.94 -9.14
C TYR A 52 -15.01 -17.53 -8.47
N GLY A 53 -14.91 -18.80 -8.10
CA GLY A 53 -15.95 -19.47 -7.33
C GLY A 53 -15.90 -19.13 -5.84
N PRO A 54 -16.92 -19.61 -5.08
CA PRO A 54 -16.90 -19.49 -3.62
C PRO A 54 -15.65 -20.10 -2.99
N PRO A 55 -15.26 -19.66 -1.78
CA PRO A 55 -15.95 -18.67 -0.96
C PRO A 55 -15.62 -17.23 -1.29
N PHE A 56 -14.42 -16.96 -1.84
CA PHE A 56 -13.94 -15.63 -2.23
C PHE A 56 -12.73 -15.76 -3.17
N PHE A 57 -12.19 -14.66 -3.65
CA PHE A 57 -11.09 -14.66 -4.62
C PHE A 57 -9.71 -14.43 -3.99
N VAL A 58 -9.61 -14.22 -2.67
CA VAL A 58 -8.37 -13.92 -1.94
C VAL A 58 -8.55 -14.12 -0.44
N HIS A 59 -7.46 -14.45 0.27
CA HIS A 59 -7.44 -14.63 1.74
C HIS A 59 -8.51 -15.58 2.25
N THR A 60 -8.55 -16.78 1.66
CA THR A 60 -9.70 -17.68 1.81
C THR A 60 -9.60 -18.67 2.98
N PHE A 61 -8.46 -18.77 3.67
CA PHE A 61 -8.33 -19.72 4.77
C PHE A 61 -9.38 -19.50 5.86
N ASP A 62 -9.68 -18.27 6.26
CA ASP A 62 -10.74 -17.98 7.24
C ASP A 62 -12.15 -18.23 6.69
N TRP A 63 -12.35 -18.20 5.39
CA TRP A 63 -13.61 -18.57 4.75
C TRP A 63 -13.82 -20.08 4.72
N TYR A 64 -12.73 -20.85 4.49
CA TYR A 64 -12.79 -22.31 4.60
C TYR A 64 -12.99 -22.75 6.05
N PHE A 65 -12.32 -22.11 7.00
CA PHE A 65 -12.35 -22.46 8.42
C PHE A 65 -12.57 -21.22 9.29
N PRO A 66 -13.83 -20.70 9.36
CA PRO A 66 -14.14 -19.61 10.24
C PRO A 66 -13.85 -19.99 11.70
N ALA A 67 -13.01 -19.20 12.38
CA ALA A 67 -12.54 -19.55 13.72
C ALA A 67 -13.69 -19.70 14.74
N LYS A 68 -14.76 -18.92 14.60
CA LYS A 68 -15.96 -19.02 15.45
C LYS A 68 -16.65 -20.39 15.39
N GLU A 69 -16.53 -21.10 14.27
CA GLU A 69 -17.19 -22.39 14.05
C GLU A 69 -16.29 -23.58 14.35
N TYR A 70 -15.00 -23.42 14.07
CA TYR A 70 -14.05 -24.52 14.04
C TYR A 70 -13.04 -24.52 15.18
N PHE A 71 -12.64 -23.36 15.72
CA PHE A 71 -11.46 -23.29 16.60
C PHE A 71 -11.65 -24.11 17.90
N ASP A 72 -12.81 -24.05 18.53
CA ASP A 72 -13.07 -24.77 19.78
C ASP A 72 -13.15 -26.29 19.57
N LYS A 73 -13.57 -26.74 18.38
CA LYS A 73 -13.74 -28.16 18.06
C LYS A 73 -12.49 -28.78 17.43
N HIS A 74 -11.76 -27.99 16.67
CA HIS A 74 -10.62 -28.38 15.87
C HIS A 74 -9.47 -27.38 15.97
N PRO A 75 -8.94 -27.09 17.18
CA PRO A 75 -7.83 -26.16 17.35
C PRO A 75 -6.58 -26.59 16.54
N GLU A 76 -6.43 -27.91 16.28
CA GLU A 76 -5.33 -28.47 15.52
C GLU A 76 -5.34 -28.06 14.02
N PHE A 77 -6.44 -27.53 13.51
CA PHE A 77 -6.51 -27.00 12.13
C PHE A 77 -5.80 -25.64 11.98
N TYR A 78 -5.55 -24.93 13.08
CA TYR A 78 -4.98 -23.59 13.08
C TYR A 78 -3.50 -23.62 13.41
N ALA A 79 -2.80 -22.58 12.98
CA ALA A 79 -1.36 -22.45 13.17
C ALA A 79 -0.96 -22.44 14.64
N VAL A 80 0.21 -22.99 14.92
CA VAL A 80 0.91 -22.79 16.20
C VAL A 80 1.72 -21.51 16.13
N LYS A 81 1.58 -20.66 17.14
CA LYS A 81 2.42 -19.48 17.37
C LYS A 81 2.86 -19.46 18.83
N ASN A 82 4.17 -19.36 19.08
CA ASN A 82 4.72 -19.38 20.43
C ASN A 82 4.18 -20.57 21.29
N GLY A 83 4.14 -21.75 20.69
CA GLY A 83 3.68 -22.98 21.33
C GLY A 83 2.16 -23.11 21.52
N LYS A 84 1.34 -22.18 21.05
CA LYS A 84 -0.12 -22.21 21.20
C LYS A 84 -0.82 -22.15 19.84
N ARG A 85 -1.98 -22.83 19.75
CA ARG A 85 -2.87 -22.69 18.58
C ARG A 85 -3.55 -21.30 18.61
N VAL A 86 -3.61 -20.64 17.46
CA VAL A 86 -4.09 -19.27 17.33
C VAL A 86 -5.20 -19.22 16.27
N PRO A 87 -6.36 -18.58 16.55
CA PRO A 87 -7.46 -18.44 15.59
C PRO A 87 -7.03 -17.80 14.27
N GLY A 88 -7.69 -18.19 13.18
CA GLY A 88 -7.31 -17.84 11.82
C GLY A 88 -7.16 -16.36 11.51
N ASN A 89 -8.03 -15.48 12.04
CA ASN A 89 -7.98 -14.04 11.82
C ASN A 89 -6.71 -13.35 12.38
N LYS A 90 -5.88 -14.07 13.15
CA LYS A 90 -4.60 -13.59 13.70
C LYS A 90 -3.42 -14.44 13.25
N SER A 91 -3.65 -15.44 12.42
CA SER A 91 -2.67 -16.44 12.05
C SER A 91 -3.05 -17.14 10.75
N GLN A 92 -2.36 -18.21 10.44
CA GLN A 92 -2.64 -19.07 9.30
C GLN A 92 -3.28 -20.40 9.77
N LEU A 93 -3.55 -21.30 8.83
CA LEU A 93 -3.91 -22.68 9.14
C LEU A 93 -2.65 -23.53 9.38
N CYS A 94 -2.82 -24.71 9.98
CA CYS A 94 -1.79 -25.73 10.06
C CYS A 94 -1.80 -26.57 8.76
N LEU A 95 -1.03 -26.14 7.77
CA LEU A 95 -1.10 -26.64 6.39
C LEU A 95 -0.74 -28.11 6.23
N THR A 96 -0.03 -28.69 7.19
CA THR A 96 0.33 -30.13 7.19
C THR A 96 -0.65 -31.01 7.97
N ASN A 97 -1.72 -30.44 8.56
CA ASN A 97 -2.70 -31.22 9.30
C ASN A 97 -3.60 -32.03 8.36
N PRO A 98 -3.61 -33.37 8.43
CA PRO A 98 -4.36 -34.20 7.48
C PRO A 98 -5.87 -34.09 7.64
N GLY A 99 -6.37 -33.81 8.85
CA GLY A 99 -7.79 -33.58 9.11
C GLY A 99 -8.29 -32.31 8.44
N MET A 100 -7.55 -31.23 8.60
CA MET A 100 -7.82 -29.95 7.95
C MET A 100 -7.83 -30.10 6.42
N ARG A 101 -6.84 -30.79 5.84
CA ARG A 101 -6.74 -31.02 4.38
C ARG A 101 -7.93 -31.81 3.84
N ARG A 102 -8.34 -32.90 4.51
CA ARG A 102 -9.53 -33.67 4.09
C ARG A 102 -10.79 -32.82 4.12
N GLU A 103 -10.98 -32.03 5.16
CA GLU A 103 -12.15 -31.17 5.28
C GLU A 103 -12.13 -30.02 4.26
N MET A 104 -10.96 -29.45 3.98
CA MET A 104 -10.78 -28.45 2.92
C MET A 104 -11.16 -29.01 1.55
N LEU A 105 -10.69 -30.21 1.21
CA LEU A 105 -11.03 -30.87 -0.06
C LEU A 105 -12.54 -31.14 -0.17
N ARG A 106 -13.16 -31.61 0.91
CA ARG A 106 -14.61 -31.83 0.96
C ARG A 106 -15.38 -30.54 0.68
N LYS A 107 -14.98 -29.44 1.32
CA LYS A 107 -15.60 -28.11 1.11
C LYS A 107 -15.38 -27.60 -0.30
N LEU A 108 -14.15 -27.72 -0.84
CA LEU A 108 -13.83 -27.32 -2.20
C LEU A 108 -14.73 -28.05 -3.21
N LYS A 109 -14.86 -29.38 -3.12
CA LYS A 109 -15.77 -30.17 -3.98
C LYS A 109 -17.21 -29.69 -3.88
N LYS A 110 -17.66 -29.39 -2.66
CA LYS A 110 -19.00 -28.83 -2.45
C LYS A 110 -19.18 -27.47 -3.12
N PHE A 111 -18.22 -26.56 -2.95
CA PHE A 111 -18.27 -25.23 -3.58
C PHE A 111 -18.33 -25.33 -5.11
N ILE A 112 -17.53 -26.21 -5.70
CA ILE A 112 -17.53 -26.45 -7.15
C ILE A 112 -18.89 -26.97 -7.61
N THR A 113 -19.43 -28.00 -6.93
CA THR A 113 -20.72 -28.60 -7.27
C THR A 113 -21.87 -27.60 -7.15
N ASP A 114 -21.94 -26.88 -6.01
CA ASP A 114 -23.00 -25.89 -5.77
C ASP A 114 -22.94 -24.75 -6.81
N ALA A 115 -21.74 -24.29 -7.15
CA ALA A 115 -21.56 -23.23 -8.15
C ALA A 115 -21.96 -23.69 -9.57
N LYS A 116 -21.70 -24.94 -9.94
CA LYS A 116 -22.15 -25.51 -11.21
C LYS A 116 -23.69 -25.62 -11.28
N ILE A 117 -24.35 -26.05 -10.19
CA ILE A 117 -25.80 -26.11 -10.08
C ILE A 117 -26.39 -24.70 -10.23
N GLN A 118 -25.89 -23.73 -9.46
CA GLN A 118 -26.37 -22.35 -9.52
C GLN A 118 -26.15 -21.71 -10.91
N ALA A 119 -25.03 -22.00 -11.57
CA ALA A 119 -24.78 -21.51 -12.92
C ALA A 119 -25.79 -22.08 -13.92
N ALA A 120 -26.09 -23.38 -13.82
CA ALA A 120 -27.11 -24.02 -14.66
C ALA A 120 -28.50 -23.43 -14.44
N GLU A 121 -28.91 -23.23 -13.18
CA GLU A 121 -30.20 -22.61 -12.83
C GLU A 121 -30.33 -21.18 -13.37
N ARG A 122 -29.24 -20.43 -13.38
CA ARG A 122 -29.19 -19.04 -13.86
C ARG A 122 -28.84 -18.91 -15.36
N ASN A 123 -28.62 -20.00 -16.04
CA ASN A 123 -28.14 -20.04 -17.41
C ASN A 123 -26.87 -19.16 -17.61
N THR A 124 -25.90 -19.34 -16.70
CA THR A 124 -24.60 -18.64 -16.72
C THR A 124 -23.45 -19.64 -16.81
N VAL A 125 -22.23 -19.15 -17.09
CA VAL A 125 -21.02 -19.97 -17.07
C VAL A 125 -20.57 -20.21 -15.63
N PRO A 126 -20.30 -21.47 -15.22
CA PRO A 126 -19.77 -21.76 -13.89
C PRO A 126 -18.36 -21.18 -13.71
N PRO A 127 -17.96 -20.83 -12.50
CA PRO A 127 -16.59 -20.42 -12.20
C PRO A 127 -15.58 -21.52 -12.53
N LEU A 128 -14.43 -21.11 -13.08
CA LEU A 128 -13.32 -22.01 -13.38
C LEU A 128 -12.15 -21.88 -12.42
N ILE A 129 -12.10 -20.84 -11.60
CA ILE A 129 -11.01 -20.58 -10.66
C ILE A 129 -11.57 -20.58 -9.23
N TYR A 130 -10.92 -21.34 -8.34
CA TYR A 130 -11.23 -21.35 -6.90
C TYR A 130 -9.97 -20.95 -6.15
N ASP A 131 -10.09 -20.02 -5.22
CA ASP A 131 -8.97 -19.53 -4.45
C ASP A 131 -8.80 -20.32 -3.14
N ILE A 132 -7.57 -20.73 -2.87
CA ILE A 132 -7.14 -21.28 -1.58
C ILE A 132 -5.85 -20.55 -1.22
N SER A 133 -5.97 -19.46 -0.47
CA SER A 133 -4.85 -18.59 -0.17
C SER A 133 -4.75 -18.21 1.29
N ILE A 134 -3.54 -17.85 1.68
CA ILE A 134 -3.18 -17.44 3.03
C ILE A 134 -3.99 -16.23 3.50
N ASN A 135 -4.23 -16.14 4.80
CA ASN A 135 -4.83 -14.96 5.43
C ASN A 135 -3.89 -13.75 5.35
N ASP A 136 -4.45 -12.54 5.42
CA ASP A 136 -3.68 -11.29 5.41
C ASP A 136 -2.94 -11.06 6.74
N THR A 137 -2.03 -11.97 7.05
CA THR A 137 -1.18 -11.91 8.25
C THR A 137 0.14 -12.63 8.02
N TYR A 138 1.18 -12.16 8.72
CA TYR A 138 2.55 -12.64 8.59
C TYR A 138 2.88 -13.85 9.48
N ASN A 139 1.91 -14.56 10.02
CA ASN A 139 2.10 -15.57 11.07
C ASN A 139 1.99 -17.02 10.54
N PRO A 140 3.03 -17.59 9.87
CA PRO A 140 3.01 -19.00 9.44
C PRO A 140 2.93 -19.95 10.65
N CYS A 141 2.57 -21.21 10.40
CA CYS A 141 2.48 -22.22 11.44
C CYS A 141 3.86 -22.70 11.92
N GLU A 142 4.10 -22.61 13.22
CA GLU A 142 5.35 -23.03 13.88
C GLU A 142 5.35 -24.49 14.35
N CYS A 143 4.38 -25.33 13.95
CA CYS A 143 4.42 -26.75 14.30
C CYS A 143 5.58 -27.46 13.58
N GLN A 144 6.07 -28.52 14.17
CA GLN A 144 7.24 -29.28 13.69
C GLN A 144 7.10 -29.68 12.21
N SER A 145 5.95 -30.17 11.78
CA SER A 145 5.74 -30.65 10.41
C SER A 145 5.74 -29.52 9.39
N CYS A 146 5.07 -28.38 9.69
CA CYS A 146 5.08 -27.21 8.80
C CYS A 146 6.49 -26.64 8.68
N GLN A 147 7.19 -26.48 9.79
CA GLN A 147 8.57 -25.97 9.78
C GLN A 147 9.56 -26.93 9.09
N ALA A 148 9.42 -28.24 9.28
CA ALA A 148 10.26 -29.22 8.59
C ALA A 148 10.10 -29.12 7.07
N LEU A 149 8.87 -29.00 6.58
CA LEU A 149 8.59 -28.85 5.14
C LEU A 149 9.08 -27.49 4.60
N ALA A 150 8.83 -26.39 5.31
CA ALA A 150 9.35 -25.07 4.93
C ALA A 150 10.89 -25.06 4.87
N LYS A 151 11.56 -25.71 5.82
CA LYS A 151 13.02 -25.85 5.84
C LYS A 151 13.54 -26.72 4.69
N GLN A 152 12.87 -27.82 4.38
CA GLN A 152 13.20 -28.70 3.25
C GLN A 152 13.10 -27.93 1.93
N GLU A 153 12.05 -27.15 1.77
CA GLU A 153 11.77 -26.37 0.57
C GLU A 153 12.50 -25.01 0.56
N LYS A 154 13.18 -24.63 1.65
CA LYS A 154 13.84 -23.34 1.85
C LYS A 154 12.91 -22.14 1.64
N SER A 155 11.62 -22.33 1.83
CA SER A 155 10.58 -21.32 1.69
C SER A 155 9.33 -21.70 2.46
N GLU A 156 8.68 -20.71 3.06
CA GLU A 156 7.35 -20.84 3.67
C GLU A 156 6.24 -21.10 2.62
N SER A 157 6.52 -20.93 1.34
CA SER A 157 5.61 -21.36 0.26
C SER A 157 5.55 -22.88 0.11
N GLY A 158 6.56 -23.61 0.60
CA GLY A 158 6.59 -25.08 0.53
C GLY A 158 5.32 -25.74 1.07
N PRO A 159 4.92 -25.51 2.33
CA PRO A 159 3.67 -26.03 2.87
C PRO A 159 2.42 -25.60 2.10
N VAL A 160 2.41 -24.40 1.51
CA VAL A 160 1.29 -23.92 0.69
C VAL A 160 1.20 -24.70 -0.60
N ILE A 161 2.29 -24.83 -1.35
CA ILE A 161 2.30 -25.55 -2.63
C ILE A 161 1.99 -27.03 -2.45
N ASP A 162 2.47 -27.65 -1.39
CA ASP A 162 2.14 -29.03 -1.03
C ASP A 162 0.63 -29.21 -0.81
N LEU A 163 0.00 -28.32 0.00
CA LEU A 163 -1.45 -28.33 0.19
C LEU A 163 -2.20 -28.13 -1.12
N ILE A 164 -1.82 -27.11 -1.92
CA ILE A 164 -2.53 -26.75 -3.16
C ILE A 164 -2.45 -27.90 -4.18
N ASN A 165 -1.30 -28.55 -4.29
CA ASN A 165 -1.14 -29.72 -5.15
C ASN A 165 -2.05 -30.88 -4.71
N GLU A 166 -2.18 -31.13 -3.40
CA GLU A 166 -3.12 -32.13 -2.88
C GLU A 166 -4.57 -31.77 -3.22
N MET A 167 -4.97 -30.52 -3.04
CA MET A 167 -6.33 -30.05 -3.38
C MET A 167 -6.60 -30.21 -4.89
N THR A 168 -5.67 -29.78 -5.73
CA THR A 168 -5.79 -29.88 -7.19
C THR A 168 -5.88 -31.35 -7.65
N ASN A 169 -5.04 -32.23 -7.12
CA ASN A 169 -5.09 -33.64 -7.42
C ASN A 169 -6.40 -34.31 -6.96
N GLY A 170 -6.92 -33.89 -5.78
CA GLY A 170 -8.15 -34.43 -5.22
C GLY A 170 -9.43 -34.06 -5.98
N ILE A 171 -9.38 -33.07 -6.87
CA ILE A 171 -10.53 -32.68 -7.72
C ILE A 171 -10.34 -33.05 -9.20
N ARG A 172 -9.14 -33.43 -9.62
CA ARG A 172 -8.73 -33.54 -11.02
C ARG A 172 -9.58 -34.48 -11.86
N GLU A 173 -9.96 -35.60 -11.33
CA GLU A 173 -10.78 -36.60 -12.04
C GLU A 173 -12.21 -36.11 -12.27
N GLU A 174 -12.79 -35.46 -11.27
CA GLU A 174 -14.18 -34.98 -11.31
C GLU A 174 -14.30 -33.59 -12.00
N HIS A 175 -13.23 -32.81 -11.93
CA HIS A 175 -13.22 -31.40 -12.36
C HIS A 175 -11.91 -31.01 -13.06
N PRO A 176 -11.58 -31.59 -14.24
CA PRO A 176 -10.28 -31.40 -14.92
C PRO A 176 -10.07 -29.93 -15.40
N ASP A 177 -11.15 -29.17 -15.61
CA ASP A 177 -11.10 -27.78 -16.10
C ASP A 177 -10.95 -26.73 -15.00
N ILE A 178 -11.00 -27.16 -13.72
CA ILE A 178 -10.93 -26.24 -12.61
C ILE A 178 -9.47 -25.91 -12.27
N TYR A 179 -9.21 -24.64 -12.03
CA TYR A 179 -7.95 -24.11 -11.53
C TYR A 179 -8.06 -23.74 -10.05
N ILE A 180 -6.99 -24.03 -9.30
CA ILE A 180 -6.84 -23.53 -7.93
C ILE A 180 -5.86 -22.38 -7.93
N SER A 181 -6.28 -21.22 -7.46
CA SER A 181 -5.41 -20.05 -7.31
C SER A 181 -4.90 -19.96 -5.87
N THR A 182 -3.66 -19.51 -5.71
CA THR A 182 -3.07 -19.19 -4.41
C THR A 182 -2.16 -17.97 -4.50
N LEU A 183 -1.83 -17.37 -3.35
CA LEU A 183 -0.94 -16.22 -3.28
C LEU A 183 0.50 -16.62 -3.01
N ALA A 184 1.43 -15.96 -3.69
CA ALA A 184 2.82 -15.81 -3.28
C ALA A 184 2.97 -14.40 -2.69
N TYR A 185 2.84 -14.29 -1.36
CA TYR A 185 2.62 -13.03 -0.67
C TYR A 185 3.26 -13.05 0.73
N TYR A 186 3.89 -11.99 1.14
CA TYR A 186 4.59 -11.89 2.43
C TYR A 186 5.59 -13.05 2.62
N HIS A 187 5.34 -13.91 3.63
CA HIS A 187 6.22 -15.02 3.97
C HIS A 187 6.25 -16.14 2.92
N THR A 188 5.32 -16.14 1.95
CA THR A 188 5.27 -17.14 0.88
C THR A 188 5.70 -16.58 -0.48
N GLU A 189 6.29 -15.40 -0.54
CA GLU A 189 6.71 -14.77 -1.81
C GLU A 189 7.79 -15.54 -2.55
N GLU A 190 8.73 -16.19 -1.82
CA GLU A 190 9.79 -16.99 -2.39
C GLU A 190 9.27 -18.37 -2.87
N PRO A 191 9.64 -18.83 -4.07
CA PRO A 191 9.22 -20.15 -4.54
C PRO A 191 9.89 -21.27 -3.75
N PRO A 192 9.25 -22.46 -3.66
CA PRO A 192 9.84 -23.63 -3.03
C PRO A 192 10.98 -24.21 -3.88
N ARG A 193 11.95 -24.85 -3.22
CA ARG A 193 13.14 -25.38 -3.86
C ARG A 193 12.84 -26.58 -4.78
N ASN A 194 12.10 -27.56 -4.28
CA ASN A 194 11.89 -28.85 -4.93
C ASN A 194 10.46 -29.02 -5.47
N LEU A 195 9.47 -28.57 -4.70
CA LEU A 195 8.07 -28.65 -5.10
C LEU A 195 7.80 -27.80 -6.35
N ARG A 196 6.85 -28.26 -7.14
CA ARG A 196 6.36 -27.54 -8.32
C ARG A 196 4.85 -27.43 -8.24
N PRO A 197 4.26 -26.26 -8.54
CA PRO A 197 2.81 -26.16 -8.69
C PRO A 197 2.31 -27.07 -9.81
N GLY A 198 1.17 -27.72 -9.59
CA GLY A 198 0.51 -28.52 -10.63
C GLY A 198 0.04 -27.69 -11.82
N ALA A 199 -0.22 -28.33 -12.96
CA ALA A 199 -0.63 -27.67 -14.19
C ALA A 199 -1.90 -26.79 -14.05
N ASN A 200 -2.81 -27.15 -13.15
CA ASN A 200 -4.04 -26.41 -12.87
C ASN A 200 -3.90 -25.49 -11.64
N VAL A 201 -2.68 -25.15 -11.24
CA VAL A 201 -2.43 -24.20 -10.16
C VAL A 201 -2.05 -22.83 -10.74
N ILE A 202 -2.69 -21.78 -10.26
CA ILE A 202 -2.37 -20.38 -10.57
C ILE A 202 -1.65 -19.79 -9.37
N ILE A 203 -0.39 -19.39 -9.53
CA ILE A 203 0.36 -18.63 -8.53
C ILE A 203 0.15 -17.15 -8.78
N ARG A 204 -0.40 -16.41 -7.82
CA ARG A 204 -0.51 -14.95 -7.87
C ARG A 204 0.58 -14.34 -6.99
N LEU A 205 1.65 -13.88 -7.63
CA LEU A 205 2.75 -13.19 -6.96
C LEU A 205 2.36 -11.72 -6.74
N CYS A 206 2.39 -11.30 -5.48
CA CYS A 206 2.05 -9.93 -5.08
C CYS A 206 3.28 -9.04 -5.05
N ASP A 207 3.18 -7.89 -5.70
CA ASP A 207 4.22 -6.88 -5.76
C ASP A 207 4.21 -5.95 -4.54
N THR A 208 4.72 -6.42 -3.41
CA THR A 208 4.66 -5.70 -2.13
C THR A 208 5.92 -4.88 -1.82
N ARG A 209 6.97 -4.97 -2.64
CA ARG A 209 8.28 -4.39 -2.29
C ARG A 209 8.92 -3.60 -3.42
N THR A 210 8.24 -3.42 -4.54
CA THR A 210 8.81 -2.67 -5.63
C THR A 210 8.70 -1.16 -5.40
N ASN A 211 9.68 -0.46 -5.91
CA ASN A 211 9.59 0.97 -6.13
C ASN A 211 8.82 1.22 -7.42
N GLN A 212 7.56 1.57 -7.31
CA GLN A 212 6.66 1.82 -8.45
C GLN A 212 7.07 3.04 -9.30
N ALA A 213 7.94 3.92 -8.76
CA ALA A 213 8.51 5.03 -9.51
C ALA A 213 9.66 4.61 -10.45
N GLN A 214 10.06 3.34 -10.42
CA GLN A 214 11.12 2.78 -11.25
C GLN A 214 10.62 1.50 -11.93
N PRO A 215 11.07 1.18 -13.15
CA PRO A 215 10.66 -0.05 -13.80
C PRO A 215 11.16 -1.29 -13.05
N PHE A 216 10.53 -2.43 -13.28
CA PHE A 216 10.97 -3.69 -12.67
C PHE A 216 12.42 -4.04 -12.99
N SER A 217 12.95 -3.62 -14.15
CA SER A 217 14.34 -3.80 -14.56
C SER A 217 15.34 -2.99 -13.73
N ALA A 218 14.89 -1.98 -12.97
CA ALA A 218 15.77 -1.14 -12.18
C ALA A 218 16.44 -1.92 -11.02
N PRO A 219 17.66 -1.53 -10.61
CA PRO A 219 18.39 -2.20 -9.53
C PRO A 219 17.62 -2.27 -8.21
N GLU A 220 16.83 -1.26 -7.91
CA GLU A 220 15.98 -1.19 -6.71
C GLU A 220 14.92 -2.29 -6.68
N ASN A 221 14.48 -2.78 -7.84
CA ASN A 221 13.45 -3.80 -8.01
C ASN A 221 14.02 -5.20 -8.27
N ARG A 222 15.35 -5.39 -8.13
CA ARG A 222 16.02 -6.67 -8.40
C ARG A 222 15.41 -7.86 -7.67
N HIS A 223 14.98 -7.66 -6.43
CA HIS A 223 14.34 -8.73 -5.66
C HIS A 223 13.08 -9.23 -6.36
N PHE A 224 12.19 -8.33 -6.77
CA PHE A 224 10.96 -8.69 -7.48
C PHE A 224 11.24 -9.33 -8.84
N GLN A 225 12.24 -8.83 -9.60
CA GLN A 225 12.67 -9.49 -10.83
C GLN A 225 13.06 -10.96 -10.59
N GLN A 226 13.81 -11.22 -9.52
CA GLN A 226 14.23 -12.56 -9.15
C GLN A 226 13.05 -13.45 -8.76
N LEU A 227 12.07 -12.90 -8.02
CA LEU A 227 10.84 -13.61 -7.67
C LEU A 227 10.05 -13.99 -8.92
N VAL A 228 9.77 -13.02 -9.81
CA VAL A 228 9.04 -13.29 -11.07
C VAL A 228 9.75 -14.37 -11.89
N SER A 229 11.05 -14.20 -12.13
CA SER A 229 11.82 -15.15 -12.93
C SER A 229 11.91 -16.54 -12.26
N SER A 230 11.93 -16.61 -10.93
CA SER A 230 12.01 -17.87 -10.20
C SER A 230 10.68 -18.62 -10.20
N TRP A 231 9.56 -17.92 -10.03
CA TRP A 231 8.23 -18.49 -10.17
C TRP A 231 7.93 -18.90 -11.61
N ALA A 232 8.32 -18.09 -12.61
CA ALA A 232 8.15 -18.40 -14.02
C ALA A 232 8.82 -19.72 -14.45
N ARG A 233 9.92 -20.12 -13.79
CA ARG A 233 10.61 -21.40 -14.07
C ARG A 233 9.86 -22.62 -13.56
N ILE A 234 8.95 -22.47 -12.58
CA ILE A 234 8.32 -23.61 -11.91
C ILE A 234 6.80 -23.62 -11.99
N ALA A 235 6.16 -22.49 -12.27
CA ALA A 235 4.72 -22.36 -12.36
C ALA A 235 4.29 -22.23 -13.83
N GLU A 236 3.43 -23.13 -14.28
CA GLU A 236 2.85 -23.05 -15.63
C GLU A 236 1.90 -21.87 -15.77
N ASN A 237 1.20 -21.51 -14.69
CA ASN A 237 0.25 -20.41 -14.67
C ASN A 237 0.68 -19.39 -13.60
N LEU A 238 1.42 -18.37 -14.04
CA LEU A 238 1.85 -17.28 -13.21
C LEU A 238 0.94 -16.07 -13.43
N GLY A 239 0.51 -15.47 -12.33
CA GLY A 239 -0.20 -14.22 -12.28
C GLY A 239 0.54 -13.20 -11.41
N ILE A 240 0.29 -11.92 -11.67
CA ILE A 240 0.82 -10.82 -10.88
C ILE A 240 -0.34 -10.02 -10.28
N TRP A 241 -0.19 -9.71 -8.99
CA TRP A 241 -0.97 -8.72 -8.28
C TRP A 241 -0.11 -7.49 -8.12
N ASP A 242 -0.35 -6.52 -8.99
CA ASP A 242 0.39 -5.25 -9.04
C ASP A 242 -0.38 -4.15 -8.30
N TYR A 243 0.32 -3.33 -7.55
CA TYR A 243 -0.25 -2.23 -6.78
C TYR A 243 -0.05 -0.91 -7.52
N SER A 244 -1.05 -0.50 -8.28
CA SER A 244 -1.07 0.81 -8.97
C SER A 244 -1.41 1.97 -8.04
N ILE A 245 -1.36 1.75 -6.73
CA ILE A 245 -1.73 2.70 -5.68
C ILE A 245 -0.75 2.66 -4.51
N THR A 246 -0.85 3.68 -3.66
CA THR A 246 -0.34 3.62 -2.29
C THR A 246 -1.47 3.76 -1.28
N TYR A 247 -1.57 2.81 -0.34
CA TYR A 247 -2.63 2.78 0.67
C TYR A 247 -2.54 3.92 1.70
N HIS A 248 -1.37 4.52 1.87
CA HIS A 248 -1.21 5.65 2.79
C HIS A 248 -1.68 6.97 2.19
N ASP A 249 -1.40 7.19 0.92
CA ASP A 249 -1.81 8.40 0.23
C ASP A 249 -2.05 8.13 -1.25
N ALA A 250 -3.20 7.58 -1.56
CA ALA A 250 -3.63 7.30 -2.92
C ALA A 250 -3.76 8.55 -3.81
N VAL A 251 -3.59 9.73 -3.25
CA VAL A 251 -3.89 11.01 -3.91
C VAL A 251 -2.63 11.85 -4.19
N GLY A 252 -1.44 11.33 -3.90
CA GLY A 252 -0.19 11.97 -4.36
C GLY A 252 0.09 11.71 -5.84
N PRO A 253 0.86 12.57 -6.54
CA PRO A 253 1.31 12.32 -7.90
C PRO A 253 2.17 11.06 -7.97
N TYR A 254 1.56 9.97 -8.45
CA TYR A 254 2.15 8.63 -8.47
C TYR A 254 2.51 8.25 -9.90
N PRO A 255 3.79 8.25 -10.28
CA PRO A 255 4.22 8.20 -11.68
C PRO A 255 4.20 6.78 -12.29
N HIS A 256 3.25 5.95 -11.91
CA HIS A 256 3.12 4.55 -12.33
C HIS A 256 3.12 4.37 -13.85
N GLU A 257 2.45 5.25 -14.60
CA GLU A 257 2.36 5.16 -16.06
C GLU A 257 3.73 5.21 -16.75
N SER A 258 4.73 5.82 -16.13
CA SER A 258 6.07 5.94 -16.72
C SER A 258 6.85 4.62 -16.80
N THR A 259 6.47 3.66 -15.97
CA THR A 259 7.11 2.33 -15.87
C THR A 259 6.29 1.22 -16.53
N LEU A 260 5.01 1.49 -16.78
CA LEU A 260 3.99 0.51 -17.14
C LEU A 260 4.36 -0.34 -18.36
N VAL A 261 4.87 0.30 -19.43
CA VAL A 261 5.20 -0.42 -20.68
C VAL A 261 6.31 -1.43 -20.46
N GLU A 262 7.38 -1.01 -19.78
CA GLU A 262 8.53 -1.87 -19.52
C GLU A 262 8.13 -3.00 -18.58
N ASN A 263 7.36 -2.71 -17.55
CA ASN A 263 6.86 -3.68 -16.60
C ASN A 263 5.98 -4.75 -17.27
N ILE A 264 5.00 -4.35 -18.06
CA ILE A 264 4.10 -5.29 -18.75
C ILE A 264 4.87 -6.16 -19.75
N ARG A 265 5.84 -5.61 -20.48
CA ARG A 265 6.69 -6.38 -21.38
C ARG A 265 7.55 -7.40 -20.63
N PHE A 266 8.20 -6.98 -19.53
CA PHE A 266 8.95 -7.87 -18.66
C PHE A 266 8.10 -9.03 -18.14
N LEU A 267 6.87 -8.74 -17.69
CA LEU A 267 5.95 -9.78 -17.20
C LEU A 267 5.54 -10.73 -18.33
N ARG A 268 5.29 -10.21 -19.53
CA ARG A 268 4.96 -11.03 -20.70
C ARG A 268 6.11 -11.95 -21.12
N GLU A 269 7.35 -11.46 -21.08
CA GLU A 269 8.57 -12.22 -21.36
C GLU A 269 8.81 -13.35 -20.34
N ASN A 270 8.36 -13.15 -19.10
CA ASN A 270 8.37 -14.15 -18.04
C ASN A 270 7.08 -15.02 -18.00
N HIS A 271 6.35 -15.10 -19.11
CA HIS A 271 5.19 -15.98 -19.30
C HIS A 271 4.03 -15.75 -18.32
N VAL A 272 3.92 -14.57 -17.72
CA VAL A 272 2.77 -14.18 -16.91
C VAL A 272 1.50 -14.24 -17.76
N LYS A 273 0.44 -14.87 -17.24
CA LYS A 273 -0.82 -15.09 -17.93
C LYS A 273 -1.99 -14.33 -17.29
N PHE A 274 -1.89 -14.00 -16.01
CA PHE A 274 -2.98 -13.41 -15.21
C PHE A 274 -2.51 -12.09 -14.62
N MET A 275 -3.18 -11.00 -15.00
CA MET A 275 -2.87 -9.67 -14.50
C MET A 275 -4.00 -9.15 -13.62
N PHE A 276 -3.62 -8.60 -12.48
CA PHE A 276 -4.49 -7.93 -11.55
C PHE A 276 -3.83 -6.62 -11.11
N PHE A 277 -4.45 -5.50 -11.42
CA PHE A 277 -4.04 -4.18 -10.97
C PHE A 277 -4.93 -3.71 -9.83
N GLU A 278 -4.33 -3.42 -8.69
CA GLU A 278 -5.03 -2.92 -7.52
C GLU A 278 -5.35 -1.42 -7.67
N HIS A 279 -6.62 -1.12 -7.82
CA HIS A 279 -7.17 0.24 -7.87
C HIS A 279 -8.25 0.45 -6.80
N GLU A 280 -8.08 -0.15 -5.64
CA GLU A 280 -9.09 -0.13 -4.57
C GLU A 280 -9.52 1.28 -4.17
N ASN A 281 -8.63 2.25 -4.36
CA ASN A 281 -8.93 3.63 -4.08
C ASN A 281 -9.59 4.32 -5.26
N ILE A 282 -10.35 5.30 -4.89
CA ILE A 282 -11.30 6.05 -5.69
C ILE A 282 -10.69 6.74 -6.93
N GLU A 283 -11.57 7.12 -7.85
CA GLU A 283 -11.30 7.91 -9.05
C GLU A 283 -10.53 9.24 -8.82
N ASN A 284 -10.27 9.61 -7.56
CA ASN A 284 -9.43 10.75 -7.19
C ASN A 284 -7.93 10.42 -7.05
N ALA A 285 -7.55 9.15 -7.25
CA ALA A 285 -6.13 8.79 -7.37
C ALA A 285 -5.49 9.46 -8.59
N ASP A 286 -4.17 9.63 -8.51
CA ASP A 286 -3.42 10.35 -9.56
C ASP A 286 -3.66 9.73 -10.94
N MET A 287 -4.11 10.56 -11.87
CA MET A 287 -4.37 10.18 -13.26
C MET A 287 -5.17 8.87 -13.43
N HIS A 288 -6.03 8.52 -12.46
CA HIS A 288 -6.72 7.23 -12.39
C HIS A 288 -7.34 6.79 -13.73
N THR A 289 -8.12 7.65 -14.39
CA THR A 289 -8.78 7.31 -15.65
C THR A 289 -7.77 7.00 -16.77
N MET A 290 -6.64 7.72 -16.79
CA MET A 290 -5.55 7.49 -17.74
C MET A 290 -4.86 6.16 -17.47
N ASN A 291 -4.49 5.90 -16.22
CA ASN A 291 -3.80 4.68 -15.84
C ASN A 291 -4.64 3.44 -16.13
N VAL A 292 -5.90 3.42 -15.70
CA VAL A 292 -6.85 2.34 -15.99
C VAL A 292 -6.99 2.08 -17.50
N TRP A 293 -7.05 3.13 -18.31
CA TRP A 293 -7.16 2.97 -19.76
C TRP A 293 -5.87 2.45 -20.40
N LEU A 294 -4.71 2.96 -19.99
CA LEU A 294 -3.39 2.52 -20.48
C LEU A 294 -3.11 1.07 -20.10
N GLU A 295 -3.35 0.70 -18.84
CA GLU A 295 -3.22 -0.68 -18.36
C GLU A 295 -4.09 -1.64 -19.19
N ALA A 296 -5.34 -1.28 -19.41
CA ALA A 296 -6.24 -2.08 -20.24
C ALA A 296 -5.71 -2.29 -21.67
N LYS A 297 -5.20 -1.23 -22.32
CA LYS A 297 -4.63 -1.31 -23.66
C LYS A 297 -3.35 -2.13 -23.71
N LEU A 298 -2.50 -1.98 -22.73
CA LEU A 298 -1.23 -2.71 -22.67
C LEU A 298 -1.41 -4.17 -22.23
N MET A 299 -2.40 -4.49 -21.40
CA MET A 299 -2.77 -5.87 -21.12
C MET A 299 -3.35 -6.58 -22.36
N GLU A 300 -4.04 -5.85 -23.23
CA GLU A 300 -4.47 -6.40 -24.52
C GLU A 300 -3.28 -6.62 -25.45
N ASN A 301 -2.44 -5.62 -25.62
CA ASN A 301 -1.26 -5.64 -26.51
C ASN A 301 -0.04 -4.94 -25.89
N PRO A 302 0.89 -5.67 -25.27
CA PRO A 302 2.13 -5.13 -24.73
C PRO A 302 3.05 -4.46 -25.76
N GLY A 303 2.85 -4.76 -27.04
CA GLY A 303 3.57 -4.17 -28.17
C GLY A 303 2.95 -2.90 -28.73
N ALA A 304 1.86 -2.40 -28.14
CA ALA A 304 1.19 -1.18 -28.62
C ALA A 304 2.13 0.05 -28.56
N ASP A 305 1.89 1.00 -29.45
CA ASP A 305 2.55 2.30 -29.43
C ASP A 305 2.06 3.12 -28.22
N TYR A 306 2.83 3.06 -27.13
CA TYR A 306 2.49 3.76 -25.89
C TYR A 306 2.41 5.28 -26.07
N ALA A 307 3.34 5.86 -26.83
CA ALA A 307 3.34 7.31 -27.04
C ALA A 307 2.08 7.75 -27.81
N GLY A 308 1.68 6.98 -28.82
CA GLY A 308 0.44 7.19 -29.56
C GLY A 308 -0.81 6.99 -28.69
N LEU A 309 -0.83 6.00 -27.82
CA LEU A 309 -1.91 5.79 -26.84
C LEU A 309 -2.00 6.98 -25.87
N LEU A 310 -0.89 7.37 -25.25
CA LEU A 310 -0.87 8.50 -24.32
C LEU A 310 -1.35 9.80 -25.00
N ASN A 311 -0.82 10.11 -26.18
CA ASN A 311 -1.25 11.28 -26.94
C ASN A 311 -2.76 11.22 -27.28
N THR A 312 -3.25 10.07 -27.68
CA THR A 312 -4.69 9.86 -27.96
C THR A 312 -5.54 10.13 -26.70
N PHE A 313 -5.11 9.60 -25.56
CA PHE A 313 -5.81 9.85 -24.29
C PHE A 313 -5.82 11.34 -23.94
N MET A 314 -4.64 11.99 -23.96
CA MET A 314 -4.51 13.40 -23.60
C MET A 314 -5.40 14.28 -24.49
N THR A 315 -5.29 14.10 -25.81
CA THR A 315 -6.08 14.88 -26.79
C THR A 315 -7.58 14.70 -26.63
N LEU A 316 -8.06 13.47 -26.46
CA LEU A 316 -9.50 13.20 -26.39
C LEU A 316 -10.09 13.48 -25.01
N TYR A 317 -9.33 13.30 -23.96
CA TYR A 317 -9.83 13.45 -22.59
C TYR A 317 -9.68 14.87 -22.06
N TYR A 318 -8.52 15.52 -22.26
CA TYR A 318 -8.25 16.87 -21.76
C TYR A 318 -8.47 17.98 -22.81
N GLN A 319 -8.61 17.63 -24.10
CA GLN A 319 -8.92 18.53 -25.20
C GLN A 319 -7.99 19.77 -25.21
N GLU A 320 -8.51 20.98 -24.99
CA GLU A 320 -7.75 22.23 -25.02
C GLU A 320 -6.62 22.26 -23.96
N ALA A 321 -6.76 21.54 -22.84
CA ALA A 321 -5.73 21.45 -21.80
C ALA A 321 -4.71 20.32 -22.04
N ALA A 322 -4.82 19.56 -23.13
CA ALA A 322 -3.93 18.44 -23.40
C ALA A 322 -2.42 18.82 -23.40
N PRO A 323 -2.01 19.96 -23.98
CA PRO A 323 -0.60 20.37 -23.96
C PRO A 323 -0.05 20.57 -22.53
N GLU A 324 -0.79 21.29 -21.68
CA GLU A 324 -0.38 21.61 -20.31
C GLU A 324 -0.34 20.36 -19.42
N ILE A 325 -1.36 19.48 -19.54
CA ILE A 325 -1.39 18.24 -18.76
C ILE A 325 -0.29 17.27 -19.21
N THR A 326 0.02 17.22 -20.51
CA THR A 326 1.15 16.45 -21.04
C THR A 326 2.48 17.01 -20.52
N ALA A 327 2.64 18.34 -20.55
CA ALA A 327 3.83 19.01 -20.00
C ALA A 327 3.99 18.77 -18.48
N TYR A 328 2.89 18.76 -17.75
CA TYR A 328 2.90 18.40 -16.33
C TYR A 328 3.38 16.96 -16.10
N ARG A 329 2.87 15.98 -16.83
CA ARG A 329 3.33 14.58 -16.67
C ARG A 329 4.80 14.42 -17.04
N GLU A 330 5.24 15.08 -18.08
CA GLU A 330 6.66 15.10 -18.47
C GLU A 330 7.55 15.77 -17.39
N LEU A 331 7.06 16.84 -16.76
CA LEU A 331 7.73 17.47 -15.63
C LEU A 331 7.88 16.49 -14.45
N ILE A 332 6.79 15.78 -14.09
CA ILE A 332 6.83 14.75 -13.05
C ILE A 332 7.81 13.65 -13.40
N ARG A 333 7.77 13.11 -14.62
CA ARG A 333 8.69 12.07 -15.09
C ARG A 333 10.15 12.49 -14.99
N LYS A 334 10.50 13.72 -15.42
CA LYS A 334 11.86 14.27 -15.29
C LYS A 334 12.28 14.41 -13.84
N SER A 335 11.39 14.89 -12.99
CA SER A 335 11.66 15.05 -11.56
C SER A 335 11.85 13.69 -10.86
N VAL A 336 11.07 12.67 -11.22
CA VAL A 336 11.29 11.29 -10.76
C VAL A 336 12.67 10.78 -11.16
N GLY A 337 13.10 11.02 -12.41
CA GLY A 337 14.44 10.66 -12.88
C GLY A 337 15.57 11.35 -12.09
N LYS A 338 15.36 12.62 -11.70
CA LYS A 338 16.33 13.42 -10.90
C LYS A 338 16.40 12.96 -9.45
N HIS A 339 15.25 12.78 -8.80
CA HIS A 339 15.17 12.55 -7.35
C HIS A 339 15.09 11.06 -6.96
N ARG A 340 14.78 10.18 -7.91
CA ARG A 340 14.63 8.73 -7.72
C ARG A 340 13.86 8.38 -6.43
N PRO A 341 12.61 8.87 -6.25
CA PRO A 341 11.84 8.57 -5.05
C PRO A 341 11.61 7.08 -4.91
N TYR A 342 11.50 6.60 -3.67
CA TYR A 342 11.09 5.23 -3.42
C TYR A 342 9.60 5.21 -3.04
N LEU A 343 8.75 4.79 -3.98
CA LEU A 343 7.29 4.76 -3.82
C LEU A 343 6.79 3.33 -3.93
N ASP A 344 6.46 2.73 -2.82
CA ASP A 344 5.80 1.43 -2.77
C ASP A 344 4.30 1.55 -2.43
N TRP A 345 3.63 0.43 -2.33
CA TRP A 345 2.20 0.34 -2.00
C TRP A 345 1.80 0.96 -0.64
N PHE A 346 2.77 1.31 0.21
CA PHE A 346 2.60 2.04 1.47
C PHE A 346 3.40 3.34 1.52
N ALA A 347 3.70 3.93 0.36
CA ALA A 347 4.43 5.18 0.30
C ALA A 347 3.75 6.28 1.11
N LEU A 348 4.54 6.98 1.91
CA LEU A 348 4.10 8.12 2.70
C LEU A 348 4.33 9.44 1.96
N PRO A 349 3.60 10.51 2.29
CA PRO A 349 3.79 11.82 1.66
C PRO A 349 5.23 12.34 1.68
N ALA A 350 6.02 12.02 2.72
CA ALA A 350 7.43 12.39 2.79
C ALA A 350 8.29 11.75 1.69
N GLN A 351 7.88 10.60 1.13
CA GLN A 351 8.60 9.88 0.09
C GLN A 351 8.40 10.48 -1.31
N PHE A 352 7.44 11.38 -1.50
CA PHE A 352 7.21 12.07 -2.77
C PHE A 352 8.26 13.16 -3.01
N THR A 353 9.53 12.82 -2.89
CA THR A 353 10.67 13.76 -2.99
C THR A 353 10.82 14.39 -4.37
N HIS A 354 10.23 13.78 -5.39
CA HIS A 354 10.16 14.33 -6.74
C HIS A 354 9.22 15.56 -6.85
N ILE A 355 8.43 15.85 -5.81
CA ILE A 355 7.69 17.10 -5.70
C ILE A 355 8.53 18.07 -4.86
N ASP A 356 9.67 18.49 -5.40
CA ASP A 356 10.48 19.58 -4.87
C ASP A 356 9.85 20.95 -5.17
N LEU A 357 10.37 22.02 -4.61
CA LEU A 357 9.80 23.36 -4.77
C LEU A 357 9.74 23.79 -6.24
N GLU A 358 10.80 23.56 -7.00
CA GLU A 358 10.87 23.91 -8.43
C GLU A 358 9.77 23.18 -9.22
N THR A 359 9.62 21.87 -8.99
CA THR A 359 8.60 21.05 -9.62
C THR A 359 7.21 21.51 -9.23
N ALA A 360 6.97 21.77 -7.94
CA ALA A 360 5.68 22.23 -7.44
C ALA A 360 5.25 23.58 -8.08
N VAL A 361 6.15 24.56 -8.14
CA VAL A 361 5.87 25.87 -8.73
C VAL A 361 5.55 25.75 -10.22
N LYS A 362 6.39 25.03 -10.99
CA LYS A 362 6.16 24.82 -12.43
C LYS A 362 4.87 24.06 -12.71
N ALA A 363 4.58 23.02 -11.93
CA ALA A 363 3.36 22.24 -12.08
C ALA A 363 2.11 23.06 -11.77
N GLN A 364 2.14 23.90 -10.73
CA GLN A 364 1.02 24.80 -10.42
C GLN A 364 0.75 25.78 -11.57
N ALA A 365 1.80 26.36 -12.18
CA ALA A 365 1.67 27.27 -13.32
C ALA A 365 1.06 26.58 -14.56
N LEU A 366 1.43 25.33 -14.84
CA LEU A 366 0.82 24.55 -15.91
C LEU A 366 -0.67 24.31 -15.68
N PHE A 367 -1.07 24.00 -14.46
CA PHE A 367 -2.49 23.85 -14.13
C PHE A 367 -3.26 25.18 -14.17
N ASP A 368 -2.66 26.29 -13.75
CA ASP A 368 -3.29 27.61 -13.87
C ASP A 368 -3.58 27.95 -15.34
N GLN A 369 -2.63 27.65 -16.25
CA GLN A 369 -2.82 27.81 -17.68
C GLN A 369 -3.91 26.87 -18.20
N ALA A 370 -3.89 25.57 -17.84
CA ALA A 370 -4.89 24.60 -18.27
C ALA A 370 -6.31 24.99 -17.82
N GLU A 371 -6.47 25.47 -16.58
CA GLU A 371 -7.77 25.90 -16.06
C GLU A 371 -8.28 27.15 -16.77
N SER A 372 -7.39 28.11 -17.13
CA SER A 372 -7.77 29.35 -17.83
C SER A 372 -8.31 29.13 -19.24
N GLN A 373 -7.94 28.02 -19.87
CA GLN A 373 -8.32 27.70 -21.27
C GLN A 373 -9.55 26.78 -21.37
N THR A 374 -10.05 26.25 -20.24
CA THR A 374 -11.07 25.21 -20.22
C THR A 374 -12.32 25.62 -19.46
N THR A 375 -13.46 25.00 -19.80
CA THR A 375 -14.73 25.20 -19.13
C THR A 375 -15.49 23.88 -18.94
N GLY A 376 -16.53 23.91 -18.13
CA GLY A 376 -17.47 22.80 -17.98
C GLY A 376 -16.80 21.48 -17.61
N ARG A 377 -17.08 20.44 -18.38
CA ARG A 377 -16.57 19.09 -18.12
C ARG A 377 -15.04 18.98 -18.21
N ILE A 378 -14.42 19.71 -19.12
CA ILE A 378 -12.96 19.65 -19.28
C ILE A 378 -12.27 20.31 -18.08
N LEU A 379 -12.76 21.49 -17.66
CA LEU A 379 -12.27 22.14 -16.44
C LEU A 379 -12.36 21.22 -15.21
N ASN A 380 -13.47 20.49 -15.05
CA ASN A 380 -13.60 19.53 -13.94
C ASN A 380 -12.57 18.40 -14.01
N ARG A 381 -12.23 17.92 -15.21
CA ARG A 381 -11.16 16.91 -15.39
C ARG A 381 -9.78 17.48 -15.06
N VAL A 382 -9.49 18.71 -15.46
CA VAL A 382 -8.24 19.43 -15.14
C VAL A 382 -8.11 19.62 -13.62
N ARG A 383 -9.15 20.13 -12.96
CA ARG A 383 -9.16 20.29 -11.49
C ARG A 383 -8.97 18.97 -10.76
N ARG A 384 -9.56 17.90 -11.26
CA ARG A 384 -9.39 16.57 -10.71
C ARG A 384 -7.94 16.07 -10.82
N ALA A 385 -7.28 16.31 -11.97
CA ALA A 385 -5.86 15.99 -12.14
C ALA A 385 -4.96 16.86 -11.23
N ARG A 386 -5.35 18.13 -11.01
CA ARG A 386 -4.63 19.05 -10.12
C ARG A 386 -4.72 18.65 -8.64
N LEU A 387 -5.81 17.98 -8.24
CA LEU A 387 -6.07 17.61 -6.84
C LEU A 387 -4.89 16.89 -6.20
N ASN A 388 -4.24 15.98 -6.92
CA ASN A 388 -3.11 15.20 -6.44
C ASN A 388 -1.89 16.09 -6.15
N LEU A 389 -1.61 17.04 -7.05
CA LEU A 389 -0.55 18.03 -6.84
C LEU A 389 -0.87 18.97 -5.67
N ASP A 390 -2.09 19.50 -5.61
CA ASP A 390 -2.49 20.41 -4.55
C ASP A 390 -2.41 19.76 -3.17
N ARG A 391 -2.88 18.53 -3.08
CA ARG A 391 -2.86 17.77 -1.84
C ARG A 391 -1.44 17.51 -1.35
N ILE A 392 -0.55 17.07 -2.22
CA ILE A 392 0.83 16.81 -1.83
C ILE A 392 1.59 18.10 -1.50
N CYS A 393 1.33 19.19 -2.21
CA CYS A 393 1.90 20.50 -1.88
C CYS A 393 1.44 20.99 -0.49
N ASN A 394 0.16 20.78 -0.14
CA ASN A 394 -0.35 21.12 1.20
C ASN A 394 0.32 20.26 2.29
N ILE A 395 0.40 18.94 2.09
CA ILE A 395 0.97 18.02 3.08
C ILE A 395 2.48 18.27 3.25
N ARG A 396 3.20 18.51 2.16
CA ARG A 396 4.65 18.77 2.16
C ARG A 396 5.02 20.25 2.32
N SER A 397 4.06 21.13 2.54
CA SER A 397 4.28 22.59 2.57
C SER A 397 5.47 23.01 3.42
N ARG A 398 5.64 22.41 4.60
CA ARG A 398 6.77 22.67 5.48
C ARG A 398 8.11 22.33 4.80
N LEU A 399 8.23 21.17 4.16
CA LEU A 399 9.45 20.77 3.46
C LEU A 399 9.77 21.71 2.29
N LEU A 400 8.74 22.11 1.54
CA LEU A 400 8.89 23.05 0.43
C LEU A 400 9.33 24.45 0.92
N ILE A 401 8.82 24.91 2.08
CA ILE A 401 9.24 26.18 2.69
C ILE A 401 10.69 26.07 3.19
N GLN A 402 11.07 24.96 3.82
CA GLN A 402 12.45 24.72 4.25
C GLN A 402 13.42 24.75 3.06
N GLU A 403 13.06 24.10 1.96
CA GLU A 403 13.83 24.13 0.71
C GLU A 403 13.99 25.55 0.19
N HIS A 404 12.93 26.37 0.20
CA HIS A 404 12.98 27.78 -0.20
C HIS A 404 13.92 28.60 0.68
N VAL A 405 13.83 28.42 1.99
CA VAL A 405 14.68 29.16 2.94
C VAL A 405 16.13 28.73 2.83
N ALA A 406 16.41 27.43 2.66
CA ALA A 406 17.75 26.92 2.42
C ALA A 406 18.38 27.45 1.11
N GLY A 407 17.55 27.75 0.12
CA GLY A 407 17.93 28.42 -1.13
C GLY A 407 18.12 29.94 -1.04
N GLY A 408 18.07 30.53 0.18
CA GLY A 408 18.24 31.97 0.44
C GLY A 408 16.94 32.79 0.38
N GLY A 409 15.79 32.15 0.23
CA GLY A 409 14.48 32.80 0.33
C GLY A 409 14.05 33.07 1.79
N SER A 410 12.87 33.61 1.96
CA SER A 410 12.23 33.80 3.26
C SER A 410 10.81 33.22 3.26
N VAL A 411 10.24 32.93 4.42
CA VAL A 411 8.85 32.47 4.52
C VAL A 411 7.89 33.48 3.86
N LYS A 412 8.18 34.76 3.91
CA LYS A 412 7.36 35.81 3.28
C LYS A 412 7.44 35.82 1.76
N SER A 413 8.56 35.41 1.19
CA SER A 413 8.78 35.33 -0.26
C SER A 413 8.49 33.96 -0.84
N PHE A 414 7.88 33.05 -0.07
CA PHE A 414 7.54 31.72 -0.52
C PHE A 414 6.55 31.77 -1.71
N PRO A 415 6.86 31.11 -2.84
CA PRO A 415 6.16 31.34 -4.10
C PRO A 415 4.77 30.69 -4.19
N LEU A 416 4.41 29.79 -3.27
CA LEU A 416 3.14 29.06 -3.29
C LEU A 416 2.20 29.58 -2.19
N ASN A 417 0.96 29.89 -2.55
CA ASN A 417 -0.08 30.22 -1.57
C ASN A 417 -0.70 28.91 -1.05
N ILE A 418 -0.18 28.41 0.08
CA ILE A 418 -0.60 27.12 0.66
C ILE A 418 -2.07 27.11 1.09
N ASP A 419 -2.60 28.23 1.59
CA ASP A 419 -4.00 28.32 1.98
C ASP A 419 -4.93 28.21 0.77
N SER A 420 -4.62 28.88 -0.33
CA SER A 420 -5.36 28.76 -1.58
C SER A 420 -5.28 27.35 -2.18
N ILE A 421 -4.10 26.72 -2.13
CA ILE A 421 -3.88 25.33 -2.57
C ILE A 421 -4.71 24.37 -1.73
N ALA A 422 -4.68 24.49 -0.41
CA ALA A 422 -5.45 23.65 0.49
C ALA A 422 -6.96 23.80 0.29
N GLN A 423 -7.44 25.04 0.14
CA GLN A 423 -8.85 25.31 -0.12
C GLN A 423 -9.31 24.72 -1.45
N ARG A 424 -8.54 24.89 -2.52
CA ARG A 424 -8.85 24.33 -3.84
C ARG A 424 -8.87 22.81 -3.82
N ALA A 425 -7.91 22.18 -3.15
CA ALA A 425 -7.86 20.73 -2.98
C ALA A 425 -9.11 20.22 -2.26
N ARG A 426 -9.49 20.87 -1.16
CA ARG A 426 -10.71 20.55 -0.41
C ARG A 426 -11.96 20.63 -1.29
N ASP A 427 -12.15 21.76 -1.97
CA ASP A 427 -13.35 22.00 -2.76
C ASP A 427 -13.46 21.03 -3.95
N THR A 428 -12.34 20.74 -4.61
CA THR A 428 -12.28 19.75 -5.70
C THR A 428 -12.59 18.34 -5.18
N TRP A 429 -12.05 17.95 -4.03
CA TRP A 429 -12.33 16.64 -3.44
C TRP A 429 -13.80 16.50 -3.07
N LEU A 430 -14.38 17.48 -2.39
CA LEU A 430 -15.79 17.45 -1.99
C LEU A 430 -16.72 17.43 -3.22
N HIS A 431 -16.43 18.21 -4.25
CA HIS A 431 -17.18 18.19 -5.48
C HIS A 431 -17.12 16.81 -6.19
N ALA A 432 -15.95 16.19 -6.19
CA ALA A 432 -15.80 14.85 -6.75
C ALA A 432 -16.58 13.78 -5.95
N LEU A 433 -16.63 13.90 -4.63
CA LEU A 433 -17.42 13.01 -3.77
C LEU A 433 -18.92 13.13 -4.05
N ASP A 434 -19.45 14.34 -4.17
CA ASP A 434 -20.89 14.58 -4.41
C ASP A 434 -21.37 14.03 -5.76
N SER A 435 -20.48 13.92 -6.73
CA SER A 435 -20.82 13.45 -8.08
C SER A 435 -20.75 11.94 -8.31
N GLN A 436 -20.11 11.17 -7.41
CA GLN A 436 -19.70 9.80 -7.69
C GLN A 436 -20.13 8.76 -6.66
N PHE A 437 -20.51 9.17 -5.43
CA PHE A 437 -20.72 8.24 -4.33
C PHE A 437 -22.19 8.06 -3.96
N GLN A 438 -22.53 6.83 -3.54
CA GLN A 438 -23.75 6.61 -2.79
C GLN A 438 -23.71 7.44 -1.50
N GLN A 439 -24.82 8.07 -1.15
CA GLN A 439 -24.93 9.05 -0.07
C GLN A 439 -24.30 8.61 1.28
N GLN A 440 -24.41 7.33 1.63
CA GLN A 440 -23.82 6.78 2.86
C GLN A 440 -22.29 6.83 2.94
N TYR A 441 -21.60 6.81 1.79
CA TYR A 441 -20.13 6.87 1.73
C TYR A 441 -19.65 8.32 1.65
N THR A 442 -20.42 9.19 1.00
CA THR A 442 -20.13 10.62 0.87
C THR A 442 -19.89 11.26 2.23
N GLU A 443 -20.75 10.99 3.21
CA GLU A 443 -20.64 11.57 4.55
C GLU A 443 -19.36 11.16 5.29
N LYS A 444 -18.95 9.89 5.17
CA LYS A 444 -17.70 9.42 5.77
C LYS A 444 -16.48 10.10 5.14
N TYR A 445 -16.41 10.11 3.81
CA TYR A 445 -15.29 10.73 3.10
C TYR A 445 -15.27 12.25 3.24
N ARG A 446 -16.42 12.90 3.34
CA ARG A 446 -16.52 14.32 3.67
C ARG A 446 -15.90 14.61 5.03
N LYS A 447 -16.23 13.84 6.05
CA LYS A 447 -15.63 13.96 7.39
C LYS A 447 -14.12 13.72 7.37
N ASP A 448 -13.66 12.75 6.62
CA ASP A 448 -12.23 12.46 6.48
C ASP A 448 -11.49 13.62 5.77
N ALA A 449 -12.05 14.16 4.69
CA ALA A 449 -11.50 15.33 4.00
C ALA A 449 -11.48 16.58 4.90
N GLU A 450 -12.59 16.91 5.57
CA GLU A 450 -12.66 18.04 6.50
C GLU A 450 -11.62 17.91 7.62
N LYS A 451 -11.45 16.73 8.15
CA LYS A 451 -10.46 16.42 9.18
C LYS A 451 -9.03 16.59 8.68
N GLU A 452 -8.73 16.18 7.44
CA GLU A 452 -7.42 16.36 6.82
C GLU A 452 -7.07 17.84 6.68
N PHE A 453 -7.98 18.63 6.13
CA PHE A 453 -7.73 20.05 5.91
C PHE A 453 -7.77 20.87 7.20
N ALA A 454 -8.63 20.52 8.17
CA ALA A 454 -8.64 21.15 9.48
C ALA A 454 -7.39 20.86 10.30
N ALA A 455 -6.81 19.68 10.16
CA ALA A 455 -5.66 19.25 10.93
C ALA A 455 -4.40 20.11 10.71
N ASN A 456 -4.24 20.68 9.52
CA ASN A 456 -3.07 21.49 9.16
C ASN A 456 -3.27 22.99 9.27
N ARG A 457 -4.51 23.46 9.47
CA ARG A 457 -4.89 24.88 9.37
C ARG A 457 -4.21 25.80 10.38
N ASN A 458 -3.90 25.29 11.57
CA ASN A 458 -3.36 26.07 12.69
C ASN A 458 -1.95 25.61 13.11
N LEU A 459 -1.29 24.79 12.30
CA LEU A 459 0.06 24.35 12.61
C LEU A 459 1.08 25.29 11.99
N PRO A 460 2.15 25.66 12.71
CA PRO A 460 3.21 26.45 12.13
C PRO A 460 3.78 25.74 10.90
N LEU A 461 3.94 26.46 9.81
CA LEU A 461 4.44 25.92 8.55
C LEU A 461 5.90 25.50 8.64
N LEU A 462 6.68 26.18 9.48
CA LEU A 462 8.09 25.92 9.70
C LEU A 462 8.40 25.95 11.19
N LEU A 463 9.15 24.95 11.66
CA LEU A 463 9.84 24.99 12.94
C LEU A 463 11.32 25.31 12.69
N GLU A 464 11.91 26.12 13.55
CA GLU A 464 13.35 26.40 13.47
C GLU A 464 14.15 25.10 13.64
N GLU A 465 15.24 24.99 12.90
CA GLU A 465 16.18 23.91 13.11
C GLU A 465 16.78 24.05 14.51
N PRO A 466 16.78 23.01 15.34
CA PRO A 466 17.36 23.11 16.67
C PRO A 466 18.85 23.45 16.59
N ALA A 467 19.23 24.55 17.23
CA ALA A 467 20.60 25.08 17.18
C ALA A 467 21.66 24.05 17.64
N GLU A 468 21.25 23.08 18.49
CA GLU A 468 22.09 22.00 18.98
C GLU A 468 22.61 21.06 17.89
N PHE A 469 21.95 21.01 16.73
CA PHE A 469 22.26 20.02 15.69
C PHE A 469 22.99 20.60 14.47
N GLY A 470 23.16 21.91 14.41
CA GLY A 470 24.15 22.56 13.55
C GLY A 470 24.11 22.21 12.04
N GLY A 471 22.95 22.11 11.42
CA GLY A 471 22.82 21.88 9.97
C GLY A 471 23.08 20.43 9.51
N GLN A 472 23.15 19.48 10.42
CA GLN A 472 23.39 18.06 10.13
C GLN A 472 22.12 17.20 10.05
N VAL A 473 20.96 17.84 9.98
CA VAL A 473 19.67 17.14 9.99
C VAL A 473 19.35 16.57 8.61
N TYR A 474 19.26 15.24 8.51
CA TYR A 474 18.78 14.56 7.31
C TYR A 474 17.25 14.53 7.20
N TYR A 475 16.58 14.43 8.33
CA TYR A 475 15.15 14.26 8.37
C TYR A 475 14.58 14.83 9.66
N ASP A 476 13.63 15.73 9.50
CA ASP A 476 12.90 16.34 10.60
C ASP A 476 11.42 16.00 10.45
N TYR A 477 10.95 15.12 11.32
CA TYR A 477 9.59 14.64 11.30
C TYR A 477 8.79 15.18 12.48
N ASN A 478 7.70 15.84 12.15
CA ASN A 478 6.73 16.27 13.14
C ASN A 478 5.53 15.31 13.17
N PRO A 479 5.40 14.46 14.20
CA PRO A 479 4.35 13.44 14.27
C PRO A 479 2.94 14.03 14.38
N ILE A 480 2.80 15.29 14.82
CA ILE A 480 1.49 15.95 14.93
C ILE A 480 0.81 16.16 13.58
N ARG A 481 1.55 16.16 12.48
CA ARG A 481 1.00 16.27 11.12
C ARG A 481 0.53 14.95 10.54
N LYS A 482 0.71 13.84 11.23
CA LYS A 482 0.18 12.55 10.79
C LYS A 482 -1.34 12.54 10.97
N LEU A 483 -2.07 12.59 9.87
CA LEU A 483 -3.52 12.77 9.80
C LEU A 483 -4.35 11.61 10.38
N ASN A 484 -3.75 10.45 10.58
CA ASN A 484 -4.42 9.21 10.98
C ASN A 484 -3.94 8.66 12.32
N ILE A 485 -3.88 9.47 13.36
CA ILE A 485 -3.73 8.93 14.71
C ILE A 485 -5.08 8.35 15.14
N LYS A 486 -5.35 7.10 14.72
CA LYS A 486 -6.64 6.42 14.91
C LYS A 486 -6.73 5.63 16.23
N TYR A 487 -5.72 5.65 17.09
CA TYR A 487 -5.64 4.69 18.19
C TYR A 487 -6.03 5.26 19.54
N GLN A 488 -6.62 4.40 20.36
CA GLN A 488 -7.26 4.75 21.65
C GLN A 488 -6.30 5.40 22.66
N HIS A 489 -4.99 5.20 22.48
CA HIS A 489 -3.97 5.62 23.44
C HIS A 489 -3.12 6.82 22.99
N HIS A 490 -3.32 7.30 21.76
CA HIS A 490 -2.55 8.40 21.18
C HIS A 490 -3.48 9.51 20.77
N LYS A 491 -3.24 10.70 21.29
CA LYS A 491 -4.02 11.90 20.95
C LYS A 491 -3.09 13.03 20.59
N ARG A 492 -3.40 13.73 19.50
CA ARG A 492 -2.86 15.05 19.29
C ARG A 492 -3.52 15.98 20.31
N VAL A 493 -2.70 16.65 21.10
CA VAL A 493 -3.13 17.60 22.12
C VAL A 493 -2.47 18.95 21.88
N ALA A 494 -3.17 20.04 22.22
CA ALA A 494 -2.53 21.35 22.34
C ALA A 494 -1.57 21.31 23.54
N ASP A 495 -0.35 21.76 23.33
CA ASP A 495 0.67 21.87 24.37
C ASP A 495 1.47 23.15 24.13
N PRO A 496 1.28 24.18 24.97
CA PRO A 496 1.94 25.48 24.79
C PRO A 496 3.46 25.42 25.00
N GLU A 497 3.99 24.38 25.62
CA GLU A 497 5.43 24.18 25.78
C GLU A 497 6.08 23.53 24.55
N ALA A 498 5.26 22.98 23.63
CA ALA A 498 5.74 22.46 22.38
C ALA A 498 6.04 23.60 21.39
N GLU A 499 7.12 23.51 20.61
CA GLU A 499 7.47 24.51 19.58
C GLU A 499 6.36 24.70 18.54
N SER A 500 5.65 23.63 18.23
CA SER A 500 4.51 23.69 17.30
C SER A 500 3.18 24.06 17.96
N GLY A 501 3.15 24.23 19.28
CA GLY A 501 1.92 24.38 20.06
C GLY A 501 1.13 23.08 20.24
N TYR A 502 1.64 21.95 19.74
CA TYR A 502 0.98 20.64 19.77
C TYR A 502 1.98 19.52 19.98
N ALA A 503 1.50 18.44 20.59
CA ALA A 503 2.26 17.19 20.74
C ALA A 503 1.35 15.96 20.55
N VAL A 504 1.96 14.80 20.32
CA VAL A 504 1.29 13.52 20.41
C VAL A 504 1.40 13.01 21.83
N LYS A 505 0.31 13.05 22.57
CA LYS A 505 0.23 12.50 23.92
C LYS A 505 0.01 10.99 23.85
N VAL A 506 0.87 10.24 24.51
CA VAL A 506 0.78 8.80 24.76
C VAL A 506 0.48 8.60 26.22
N GLU A 507 -0.72 8.12 26.56
CA GLU A 507 -1.11 7.83 27.94
C GLU A 507 -0.68 6.42 28.32
N ALA A 508 -0.05 6.27 29.50
CA ALA A 508 0.19 4.96 30.05
C ALA A 508 -1.14 4.31 30.46
N ASP A 509 -1.38 3.07 30.03
CA ASP A 509 -2.55 2.31 30.46
C ASP A 509 -2.32 1.81 31.90
N LYS A 510 -3.41 1.68 32.64
CA LYS A 510 -3.43 1.14 34.00
C LYS A 510 -2.98 -0.32 34.10
N LYS A 511 -2.68 -1.00 33.00
CA LYS A 511 -2.17 -2.37 32.94
C LYS A 511 -0.64 -2.40 32.79
N PRO A 512 0.11 -2.77 33.82
CA PRO A 512 1.58 -2.66 33.87
C PRO A 512 2.36 -3.47 32.83
N ALA A 513 1.74 -4.42 32.16
CA ALA A 513 2.45 -5.37 31.30
C ALA A 513 2.75 -4.86 29.87
N PHE A 514 2.10 -3.80 29.41
CA PHE A 514 2.22 -3.33 28.02
C PHE A 514 2.85 -1.94 27.87
N TYR A 515 2.83 -1.14 28.92
CA TYR A 515 3.23 0.27 28.95
C TYR A 515 4.26 0.61 30.02
N GLN A 516 5.13 -0.32 30.31
CA GLN A 516 6.38 0.11 30.89
C GLN A 516 7.01 1.03 29.87
N LEU A 517 7.10 2.29 30.25
CA LEU A 517 7.50 3.39 29.39
C LEU A 517 8.56 2.95 28.40
N PRO A 518 8.29 3.12 27.14
CA PRO A 518 9.21 2.74 26.10
C PRO A 518 10.62 3.20 26.34
N LEU A 519 10.80 4.39 26.88
CA LEU A 519 12.10 4.96 27.16
C LEU A 519 12.80 4.34 28.39
N VAL A 520 12.05 3.90 29.37
CA VAL A 520 12.63 3.29 30.58
C VAL A 520 13.03 1.84 30.37
N ASN A 521 12.31 1.13 29.49
CA ASN A 521 12.56 -0.28 29.16
C ASN A 521 13.19 -0.49 27.78
N GLY A 522 13.66 0.57 27.13
CA GLY A 522 14.40 0.46 25.89
C GLY A 522 13.61 -0.11 24.74
N MET A 523 12.34 0.27 24.58
CA MET A 523 11.48 -0.34 23.58
C MET A 523 11.31 0.48 22.29
N TYR A 524 12.39 0.99 21.71
CA TYR A 524 12.40 1.35 20.30
C TYR A 524 12.94 0.19 19.49
N TYR A 525 12.15 -0.26 18.51
CA TYR A 525 12.57 -1.33 17.64
C TYR A 525 12.85 -0.76 16.26
N ILE A 526 14.01 -1.06 15.75
CA ILE A 526 14.29 -0.95 14.32
C ILE A 526 14.15 -2.35 13.80
N THR A 527 13.22 -2.54 12.88
CA THR A 527 13.05 -3.84 12.26
C THR A 527 13.09 -3.69 10.75
N PRO A 528 13.79 -4.58 10.04
CA PRO A 528 13.75 -4.62 8.59
C PRO A 528 12.39 -5.09 8.06
N ARG A 529 11.50 -5.58 8.94
CA ARG A 529 10.16 -6.08 8.57
C ARG A 529 9.16 -5.84 9.69
N ARG A 530 7.90 -5.58 9.35
CA ARG A 530 6.77 -5.62 10.29
C ARG A 530 6.82 -6.92 11.10
N ASN A 531 6.74 -6.84 12.42
CA ASN A 531 6.64 -7.96 13.36
C ASN A 531 7.93 -8.77 13.63
N VAL A 532 9.11 -8.29 13.27
CA VAL A 532 10.36 -8.89 13.74
C VAL A 532 10.86 -8.10 14.96
N PRO A 533 11.15 -8.73 16.11
CA PRO A 533 11.75 -8.03 17.24
C PRO A 533 13.07 -7.37 16.83
N GLY A 534 13.15 -6.06 17.00
CA GLY A 534 14.38 -5.31 16.78
C GLY A 534 15.24 -5.26 18.05
N THR A 535 16.37 -4.58 17.95
CA THR A 535 17.25 -4.37 19.11
C THR A 535 16.62 -3.37 20.07
N PRO A 536 16.39 -3.71 21.36
CA PRO A 536 15.87 -2.77 22.34
C PRO A 536 16.90 -1.66 22.63
N LEU A 537 16.39 -0.46 22.84
CA LEU A 537 17.22 0.71 23.16
C LEU A 537 17.31 0.93 24.66
N VAL A 538 18.46 1.43 25.11
CA VAL A 538 18.68 1.80 26.50
C VAL A 538 18.06 3.18 26.75
N ALA A 539 17.23 3.29 27.79
CA ALA A 539 16.61 4.55 28.17
C ALA A 539 17.63 5.58 28.66
N PRO A 540 17.59 6.82 28.14
CA PRO A 540 18.38 7.91 28.69
C PRO A 540 17.83 8.36 30.05
N LYS A 541 18.67 8.98 30.89
CA LYS A 541 18.19 9.66 32.10
C LYS A 541 17.29 10.82 31.72
N ILE A 542 16.14 10.97 32.40
CA ILE A 542 15.24 12.10 32.23
C ILE A 542 15.86 13.33 32.89
N PRO A 543 16.21 14.40 32.17
CA PRO A 543 16.92 15.55 32.71
C PRO A 543 16.07 16.48 33.56
N GLY A 544 14.73 16.42 33.50
CA GLY A 544 13.83 17.28 34.24
C GLY A 544 12.49 17.51 33.57
N PRO A 545 11.68 18.47 34.07
CA PRO A 545 10.40 18.82 33.43
C PRO A 545 10.62 19.50 32.08
N GLY A 546 9.56 19.53 31.25
CA GLY A 546 9.57 20.13 29.92
C GLY A 546 10.06 19.22 28.81
N TYR A 547 10.20 19.79 27.61
CA TYR A 547 10.70 19.06 26.43
C TYR A 547 12.21 19.02 26.39
N HIS A 548 12.75 17.83 26.19
CA HIS A 548 14.18 17.60 26.03
C HIS A 548 14.46 16.70 24.83
N TRP A 549 15.64 16.87 24.24
CA TRP A 549 16.13 16.00 23.19
C TRP A 549 16.77 14.74 23.78
N TYR A 550 16.36 13.58 23.26
CA TYR A 550 16.88 12.28 23.66
C TYR A 550 17.44 11.58 22.44
N GLN A 551 18.73 11.27 22.49
CA GLN A 551 19.31 10.34 21.54
C GLN A 551 18.82 8.94 21.89
N VAL A 552 18.04 8.36 21.01
CA VAL A 552 17.39 7.08 21.29
C VAL A 552 18.02 5.92 20.53
N ASN A 553 18.75 6.19 19.44
CA ASN A 553 19.45 5.15 18.69
C ASN A 553 20.55 5.66 17.76
N HIS A 554 21.37 4.67 17.30
CA HIS A 554 22.18 4.74 16.09
C HIS A 554 21.64 3.72 15.10
N ILE A 555 21.41 4.13 13.87
CA ILE A 555 20.85 3.29 12.84
C ILE A 555 21.67 3.34 11.57
N ARG A 556 21.73 2.22 10.88
CA ARG A 556 22.10 2.17 9.47
C ARG A 556 20.82 2.19 8.65
N VAL A 557 20.68 3.19 7.82
CA VAL A 557 19.47 3.36 6.98
C VAL A 557 19.32 2.18 6.04
N SER A 558 18.17 1.51 6.12
CA SER A 558 17.74 0.51 5.15
C SER A 558 16.36 0.90 4.65
N HIS A 559 16.14 0.87 3.34
CA HIS A 559 14.89 1.33 2.75
C HIS A 559 13.69 0.45 3.09
N ASP A 560 13.90 -0.79 3.52
CA ASP A 560 12.86 -1.69 4.02
C ASP A 560 12.70 -1.69 5.54
N ALA A 561 13.42 -0.82 6.25
CA ALA A 561 13.35 -0.70 7.70
C ALA A 561 12.40 0.43 8.15
N TYR A 562 11.82 0.20 9.33
CA TYR A 562 10.94 1.15 10.00
C TYR A 562 11.41 1.38 11.43
N LEU A 563 11.37 2.64 11.87
CA LEU A 563 11.48 2.99 13.27
C LEU A 563 10.07 3.04 13.87
N TYR A 564 9.85 2.28 14.93
CA TYR A 564 8.57 2.25 15.64
C TYR A 564 8.67 3.04 16.94
N VAL A 565 7.65 3.83 17.23
CA VAL A 565 7.49 4.41 18.57
C VAL A 565 6.93 3.34 19.49
N PRO A 566 7.54 3.09 20.63
CA PRO A 566 7.14 2.05 21.56
C PRO A 566 5.74 2.28 22.14
N GLY A 567 5.09 1.17 22.45
CA GLY A 567 3.71 1.17 22.91
C GLY A 567 2.68 1.32 21.77
N ASP A 568 3.12 1.79 20.59
CA ASP A 568 2.27 1.82 19.41
C ASP A 568 3.05 1.65 18.11
N TRP A 569 3.06 0.43 17.64
CA TRP A 569 3.61 0.06 16.33
C TRP A 569 2.87 0.68 15.13
N THR A 570 1.90 1.51 15.38
CA THR A 570 1.19 2.28 14.34
C THR A 570 1.80 3.66 14.09
N ILE A 571 2.65 4.15 14.99
CA ILE A 571 3.52 5.28 14.70
C ILE A 571 4.81 4.70 14.12
N GLN A 572 4.82 4.56 12.80
CA GLN A 572 5.94 4.04 12.03
C GLN A 572 6.63 5.18 11.30
N PHE A 573 7.95 5.19 11.38
CA PHE A 573 8.79 6.09 10.60
C PHE A 573 9.56 5.25 9.59
N PRO A 574 9.13 5.18 8.33
CA PRO A 574 9.88 4.46 7.32
C PRO A 574 11.19 5.17 7.04
N LEU A 575 12.31 4.47 7.19
CA LEU A 575 13.64 5.05 6.94
C LEU A 575 13.83 5.42 5.47
N LYS A 576 13.12 4.77 4.57
CA LYS A 576 13.06 5.13 3.14
C LYS A 576 12.45 6.52 2.86
N ALA A 577 11.71 7.10 3.82
CA ALA A 577 11.17 8.46 3.70
C ALA A 577 12.19 9.55 4.09
N THR A 578 13.38 9.17 4.49
CA THR A 578 14.45 10.09 4.85
C THR A 578 15.30 10.45 3.62
N ASN A 579 15.95 11.61 3.66
CA ASN A 579 16.92 11.98 2.62
C ASN A 579 18.27 11.28 2.79
N ALA A 580 18.42 10.44 3.81
CA ALA A 580 19.60 9.61 4.00
C ALA A 580 19.59 8.46 3.00
N GLY A 581 20.68 8.29 2.27
CA GLY A 581 20.86 7.17 1.35
C GLY A 581 20.92 5.82 2.05
N GLU A 582 20.65 4.75 1.32
CA GLU A 582 20.79 3.36 1.80
C GLU A 582 22.19 3.14 2.38
N GLY A 583 22.26 2.55 3.56
CA GLY A 583 23.52 2.26 4.25
C GLY A 583 24.14 3.42 5.04
N THR A 584 23.51 4.61 5.05
CA THR A 584 23.98 5.76 5.83
C THR A 584 23.83 5.51 7.32
N GLU A 585 24.86 5.84 8.10
CA GLU A 585 24.79 5.80 9.56
C GLU A 585 24.19 7.11 10.11
N CYS A 586 23.18 6.98 10.94
CA CYS A 586 22.45 8.11 11.51
C CYS A 586 22.21 7.93 13.01
N GLN A 587 22.18 9.03 13.74
CA GLN A 587 21.64 9.10 15.10
C GLN A 587 20.15 9.44 15.03
N VAL A 588 19.34 8.79 15.87
CA VAL A 588 17.92 9.10 16.05
C VAL A 588 17.71 9.88 17.33
N TRP A 589 17.11 11.05 17.20
CA TRP A 589 16.78 11.93 18.30
C TRP A 589 15.29 12.19 18.37
N LEU A 590 14.72 12.16 19.57
CA LEU A 590 13.32 12.51 19.84
C LEU A 590 13.24 13.68 20.81
N ARG A 591 12.33 14.60 20.55
CA ARG A 591 11.97 15.66 21.49
C ARG A 591 10.73 15.24 22.27
N LEU A 592 10.92 15.00 23.56
CA LEU A 592 9.94 14.40 24.44
C LEU A 592 9.77 15.20 25.73
N LYS A 593 8.53 15.21 26.22
CA LYS A 593 8.20 15.66 27.58
C LYS A 593 7.53 14.51 28.32
N PHE A 594 7.87 14.33 29.59
CA PHE A 594 7.27 13.35 30.47
C PHE A 594 6.43 14.03 31.53
N THR A 595 5.24 13.50 31.82
CA THR A 595 4.40 13.93 32.95
C THR A 595 4.11 12.71 33.84
N GLY A 596 4.15 12.93 35.15
CA GLY A 596 4.05 11.89 36.15
C GLY A 596 5.41 11.46 36.71
N PRO A 597 5.43 10.55 37.67
CA PRO A 597 6.66 10.11 38.31
C PRO A 597 7.62 9.45 37.32
N ALA A 598 8.89 9.83 37.35
CA ALA A 598 9.92 9.20 36.55
C ALA A 598 10.11 7.75 36.99
N TYR A 599 9.94 6.81 36.07
CA TYR A 599 10.11 5.39 36.36
C TYR A 599 11.51 4.92 36.08
N PRO A 600 12.19 4.38 37.09
CA PRO A 600 13.22 3.41 36.81
C PRO A 600 12.68 1.98 36.70
N HIS A 601 11.74 1.52 37.48
CA HIS A 601 11.31 0.12 37.46
C HIS A 601 9.94 -0.11 38.10
N GLY A 602 8.90 -0.13 37.33
CA GLY A 602 7.61 -0.77 37.61
C GLY A 602 6.83 -0.27 38.80
N LYS A 603 5.55 -0.03 38.60
CA LYS A 603 4.45 0.16 39.53
C LYS A 603 4.42 1.50 40.28
N THR A 604 3.72 2.46 39.69
CA THR A 604 2.93 3.40 40.48
C THR A 604 1.53 3.45 39.92
N ASP A 605 0.56 3.67 40.78
CA ASP A 605 -0.85 3.84 40.41
C ASP A 605 -1.15 5.24 39.86
N GLU A 606 -0.14 6.09 39.66
CA GLU A 606 -0.27 7.43 39.13
C GLU A 606 -0.21 7.47 37.61
N PRO A 607 -1.08 8.22 36.95
CA PRO A 607 -1.13 8.29 35.50
C PRO A 607 0.12 9.02 34.94
N ASN A 608 0.77 8.39 33.99
CA ASN A 608 1.90 8.92 33.24
C ASN A 608 1.53 9.20 31.81
N ALA A 609 2.17 10.18 31.23
CA ALA A 609 2.10 10.41 29.80
C ALA A 609 3.44 10.85 29.21
N ILE A 610 3.68 10.44 27.98
CA ILE A 610 4.75 10.94 27.12
C ILE A 610 4.13 11.86 26.09
N TYR A 611 4.77 12.98 25.85
CA TYR A 611 4.42 13.89 24.78
C TYR A 611 5.56 13.87 23.78
N LEU A 612 5.29 13.32 22.59
CA LEU A 612 6.22 13.32 21.47
C LEU A 612 5.93 14.51 20.59
N GLU A 613 6.90 15.37 20.42
CA GLU A 613 6.79 16.55 19.59
C GLU A 613 7.48 16.40 18.24
N ARG A 614 8.72 15.89 18.24
CA ARG A 614 9.59 15.95 17.07
C ARG A 614 10.56 14.77 17.03
N MET A 615 10.91 14.32 15.85
CA MET A 615 11.95 13.33 15.61
C MET A 615 12.94 13.87 14.57
N ILE A 616 14.22 13.66 14.82
CA ILE A 616 15.31 14.08 13.94
C ILE A 616 16.25 12.90 13.69
N LEU A 617 16.66 12.76 12.44
CA LEU A 617 17.79 11.92 12.04
C LEU A 617 18.99 12.82 11.76
N LEU A 618 20.06 12.61 12.51
CA LEU A 618 21.33 13.32 12.32
C LEU A 618 22.30 12.47 11.54
N LYS A 619 23.06 13.12 10.67
CA LYS A 619 24.26 12.55 10.07
C LYS A 619 25.30 12.26 11.17
N GLN A 620 25.91 11.08 11.11
CA GLN A 620 27.15 10.84 11.84
C GLN A 620 28.36 11.46 11.19
#